data_0885bd769cbc95fda07c84e1bc8d6527
#
_entry.id   0885bd769cbc95fda07c84e1bc8d6527
#
_cell.length_a   1.000
_cell.length_b   1.000
_cell.length_c   1.000
_cell.angle_alpha   90.00
_cell.angle_beta   90.00
_cell.angle_gamma   90.00
#
_symmetry.space_group_name_H-M   'P 1'
#
loop_
_entity.id
_entity.type
_entity.pdbx_description
1 polymer ?
#
loop_
_entity_poly.entity_id
_entity_poly.type
_entity_poly.pdbx_seq_one_letter_code
_entity_poly.pdbx_strand_id
1 'polypeptide(L)'
;MAQNIRGNMKIPKLKSVALNSLSDKKKILLLSDDLRMSSGVGVMSREIVMGTLRDFDWVQIGGAIKHPDKGKIFDLSSDLAEQTGIDDAYCKIFPVDGYGNPDLLREILNIEKPDAIMIYTDPRFWLWLYEMEHELRQTIPIFYYNIWDDLPYPRWNEPYYESCDLIMNISKQTHNIVQNVCQNKPRTDWDSTYIPHGINEKYFYPVKDEKELLEMNKMKSELFEKKDIEFSMLYINRNIRRKMTSDTILAFKTFADKLPKEKRDKTAFILHTQPVDGNGTDLPAVCEELCPDLNIIFSTEKLDNKGMNYLYNIADVTINLASNEGFGLGTCESLMCGTPIIVNITGGLQDQCGFKLKDKLITYEDYSEIHSLHDWRKWENNKDLTHGEWVKPVWPRSRSLQGSPPTPYIFDDRCDWIDVSERINEWYEMSKEEREECGFKGHEFVTGDEAMMSARHMGQLFTEHMNTAFEKWTPRKRYEVIKV
;
A
#
# COMPACT_ATOMS: atom_id res chain seq x y z
N MET A 1 -21.44 53.14 -53.41
CA MET A 1 -22.50 52.50 -52.59
C MET A 1 -21.82 51.54 -51.63
N ALA A 2 -21.61 51.96 -50.42
CA ALA A 2 -21.02 51.12 -49.38
C ALA A 2 -22.16 50.72 -48.43
N GLN A 3 -22.52 49.44 -48.41
CA GLN A 3 -23.51 48.90 -47.47
C GLN A 3 -22.86 48.53 -46.14
N ASN A 4 -23.28 49.20 -45.10
CA ASN A 4 -23.01 48.88 -43.71
C ASN A 4 -23.69 47.57 -43.32
N ILE A 5 -22.90 46.52 -42.93
CA ILE A 5 -23.40 45.37 -42.20
C ILE A 5 -22.90 45.46 -40.79
N ARG A 6 -23.67 46.09 -39.88
CA ARG A 6 -23.54 45.97 -38.46
C ARG A 6 -24.36 44.78 -38.00
N GLY A 7 -23.75 43.60 -37.91
CA GLY A 7 -24.33 42.46 -37.23
C GLY A 7 -24.23 42.64 -35.71
N ASN A 8 -25.36 42.68 -35.02
CA ASN A 8 -25.45 42.67 -33.57
C ASN A 8 -24.95 41.29 -33.04
N MET A 9 -23.70 41.23 -32.66
CA MET A 9 -23.16 40.07 -31.93
C MET A 9 -23.69 40.17 -30.49
N LYS A 10 -24.67 39.32 -30.12
CA LYS A 10 -25.09 39.12 -28.73
C LYS A 10 -23.96 38.38 -27.99
N ILE A 11 -23.23 39.10 -27.17
CA ILE A 11 -22.29 38.50 -26.21
C ILE A 11 -23.13 37.67 -25.26
N PRO A 12 -22.88 36.33 -25.15
CA PRO A 12 -23.55 35.49 -24.12
C PRO A 12 -23.25 36.10 -22.74
N LYS A 13 -24.27 36.38 -21.94
CA LYS A 13 -24.06 36.71 -20.53
C LYS A 13 -23.38 35.49 -19.89
N LEU A 14 -22.15 35.67 -19.45
CA LEU A 14 -21.51 34.73 -18.52
C LEU A 14 -22.47 34.56 -17.35
N LYS A 15 -22.96 33.32 -17.14
CA LYS A 15 -23.63 32.98 -15.89
C LYS A 15 -22.59 33.28 -14.80
N SER A 16 -22.99 34.09 -13.81
CA SER A 16 -22.21 34.27 -12.59
C SER A 16 -22.05 32.85 -12.01
N VAL A 17 -20.83 32.29 -12.12
CA VAL A 17 -20.45 31.19 -11.29
C VAL A 17 -20.57 31.72 -9.88
N ALA A 18 -21.47 31.14 -9.08
CA ALA A 18 -21.53 31.43 -7.65
C ALA A 18 -20.11 31.25 -7.13
N LEU A 19 -19.54 32.28 -6.51
CA LEU A 19 -18.37 32.11 -5.67
C LEU A 19 -18.78 31.04 -4.65
N ASN A 20 -18.27 29.81 -4.83
CA ASN A 20 -18.37 28.79 -3.80
C ASN A 20 -17.90 29.47 -2.51
N SER A 21 -18.72 29.37 -1.47
CA SER A 21 -18.31 29.75 -0.11
C SER A 21 -16.90 29.19 0.07
N LEU A 22 -15.96 30.05 0.48
CA LEU A 22 -14.62 29.62 0.87
C LEU A 22 -14.85 28.48 1.89
N SER A 23 -14.50 27.26 1.50
CA SER A 23 -14.51 26.11 2.41
C SER A 23 -13.57 26.47 3.56
N ASP A 24 -14.00 26.26 4.80
CA ASP A 24 -13.10 26.41 5.96
C ASP A 24 -12.06 25.27 6.02
N LYS A 25 -12.15 24.30 5.09
CA LYS A 25 -11.25 23.15 5.00
C LYS A 25 -9.87 23.56 4.48
N LYS A 26 -8.85 22.97 5.05
CA LYS A 26 -7.49 23.08 4.51
C LYS A 26 -7.40 22.35 3.17
N LYS A 27 -6.70 22.95 2.20
CA LYS A 27 -6.48 22.36 0.88
C LYS A 27 -5.11 21.71 0.79
N ILE A 28 -5.08 20.46 0.36
CA ILE A 28 -3.87 19.65 0.24
C ILE A 28 -3.55 19.43 -1.23
N LEU A 29 -2.31 19.71 -1.63
CA LEU A 29 -1.78 19.32 -2.93
C LEU A 29 -1.06 17.98 -2.82
N LEU A 30 -1.68 16.93 -3.33
CA LEU A 30 -1.12 15.58 -3.36
C LEU A 30 -0.24 15.38 -4.60
N LEU A 31 0.98 14.92 -4.40
CA LEU A 31 1.93 14.50 -5.42
C LEU A 31 2.10 12.99 -5.33
N SER A 32 1.50 12.25 -6.28
CA SER A 32 1.50 10.77 -6.28
C SER A 32 1.14 10.22 -7.66
N ASP A 33 1.03 8.89 -7.80
CA ASP A 33 0.35 8.31 -8.97
C ASP A 33 -1.09 8.83 -9.03
N ASP A 34 -1.60 9.04 -10.25
CA ASP A 34 -2.99 9.49 -10.45
C ASP A 34 -3.96 8.55 -9.72
N LEU A 35 -4.81 9.11 -8.86
CA LEU A 35 -5.75 8.35 -8.01
C LEU A 35 -6.80 7.54 -8.79
N ARG A 36 -6.93 7.76 -10.11
CA ARG A 36 -7.78 6.95 -11.00
C ARG A 36 -7.09 5.68 -11.49
N MET A 37 -5.78 5.54 -11.25
CA MET A 37 -5.01 4.37 -11.66
C MET A 37 -5.20 3.17 -10.73
N SER A 38 -4.97 1.98 -11.27
CA SER A 38 -5.05 0.71 -10.54
C SER A 38 -3.71 0.29 -9.90
N SER A 39 -2.70 1.18 -9.84
CA SER A 39 -1.48 0.93 -9.07
C SER A 39 -1.77 0.96 -7.57
N GLY A 40 -0.98 0.26 -6.74
CA GLY A 40 -1.15 0.31 -5.29
C GLY A 40 -1.09 1.73 -4.74
N VAL A 41 -0.21 2.59 -5.29
CA VAL A 41 -0.12 4.00 -4.92
C VAL A 41 -1.37 4.77 -5.35
N GLY A 42 -1.87 4.55 -6.59
CA GLY A 42 -3.09 5.21 -7.07
C GLY A 42 -4.32 4.82 -6.25
N VAL A 43 -4.48 3.53 -5.94
CA VAL A 43 -5.58 3.03 -5.09
C VAL A 43 -5.52 3.66 -3.70
N MET A 44 -4.37 3.65 -3.05
CA MET A 44 -4.23 4.24 -1.71
C MET A 44 -4.37 5.76 -1.74
N SER A 45 -3.91 6.46 -2.78
CA SER A 45 -4.17 7.89 -2.96
C SER A 45 -5.66 8.18 -2.98
N ARG A 46 -6.45 7.36 -3.66
CA ARG A 46 -7.91 7.47 -3.70
C ARG A 46 -8.54 7.22 -2.33
N GLU A 47 -8.11 6.17 -1.61
CA GLU A 47 -8.63 5.86 -0.27
C GLU A 47 -8.30 6.96 0.74
N ILE A 48 -7.10 7.57 0.68
CA ILE A 48 -6.73 8.72 1.51
C ILE A 48 -7.64 9.91 1.22
N VAL A 49 -7.80 10.26 -0.06
CA VAL A 49 -8.67 11.39 -0.46
C VAL A 49 -10.10 11.13 0.00
N MET A 50 -10.69 9.98 -0.34
CA MET A 50 -12.07 9.65 0.04
C MET A 50 -12.28 9.62 1.56
N GLY A 51 -11.31 9.10 2.30
CA GLY A 51 -11.37 8.98 3.77
C GLY A 51 -11.29 10.32 4.51
N THR A 52 -10.80 11.38 3.85
CA THR A 52 -10.52 12.68 4.48
C THR A 52 -11.24 13.89 3.84
N LEU A 53 -12.16 13.64 2.88
CA LEU A 53 -12.91 14.70 2.19
C LEU A 53 -13.79 15.57 3.12
N ARG A 54 -14.12 15.10 4.32
CA ARG A 54 -14.84 15.89 5.32
C ARG A 54 -13.98 17.01 5.90
N ASP A 55 -12.66 16.78 5.97
CA ASP A 55 -11.71 17.62 6.69
C ASP A 55 -10.83 18.44 5.75
N PHE A 56 -10.59 17.92 4.52
CA PHE A 56 -9.69 18.54 3.56
C PHE A 56 -10.28 18.64 2.16
N ASP A 57 -9.89 19.70 1.46
CA ASP A 57 -10.01 19.85 0.02
C ASP A 57 -8.75 19.28 -0.65
N TRP A 58 -8.90 18.61 -1.80
CA TRP A 58 -7.79 17.96 -2.45
C TRP A 58 -7.53 18.48 -3.86
N VAL A 59 -6.25 18.63 -4.17
CA VAL A 59 -5.74 18.84 -5.53
C VAL A 59 -4.62 17.84 -5.74
N GLN A 60 -4.52 17.22 -6.93
CA GLN A 60 -3.49 16.26 -7.21
C GLN A 60 -2.69 16.62 -8.47
N ILE A 61 -1.35 16.51 -8.38
CA ILE A 61 -0.50 16.27 -9.55
C ILE A 61 -0.44 14.75 -9.70
N GLY A 62 -1.23 14.22 -10.65
CA GLY A 62 -1.36 12.79 -10.91
C GLY A 62 -0.30 12.32 -11.88
N GLY A 63 0.76 11.64 -11.37
CA GLY A 63 1.86 11.14 -12.16
C GLY A 63 1.60 9.78 -12.78
N ALA A 64 2.19 9.54 -13.95
CA ALA A 64 2.37 8.22 -14.55
C ALA A 64 3.41 8.28 -15.67
N ILE A 65 4.02 7.13 -16.00
CA ILE A 65 4.86 7.01 -17.19
C ILE A 65 3.97 7.09 -18.42
N LYS A 66 4.12 8.15 -19.24
CA LYS A 66 3.31 8.41 -20.44
C LYS A 66 1.81 8.47 -20.12
N HIS A 67 1.41 9.45 -19.33
CA HIS A 67 0.02 9.60 -18.91
C HIS A 67 -0.91 9.89 -20.10
N PRO A 68 -1.99 9.09 -20.33
CA PRO A 68 -2.88 9.25 -21.47
C PRO A 68 -3.65 10.59 -21.47
N ASP A 69 -3.86 11.16 -20.29
CA ASP A 69 -4.62 12.41 -20.10
C ASP A 69 -3.74 13.63 -19.78
N LYS A 70 -2.44 13.55 -20.02
CA LYS A 70 -1.49 14.64 -19.78
C LYS A 70 -2.01 15.99 -20.33
N GLY A 71 -1.94 17.01 -19.50
CA GLY A 71 -2.31 18.39 -19.85
C GLY A 71 -3.83 18.69 -19.80
N LYS A 72 -4.65 17.71 -19.41
CA LYS A 72 -6.05 17.93 -19.08
C LYS A 72 -6.19 18.30 -17.59
N ILE A 73 -7.36 18.79 -17.20
CA ILE A 73 -7.73 19.00 -15.80
C ILE A 73 -9.03 18.25 -15.57
N PHE A 74 -9.07 17.46 -14.51
CA PHE A 74 -10.28 16.73 -14.12
C PHE A 74 -10.78 17.27 -12.78
N ASP A 75 -12.06 17.62 -12.75
CA ASP A 75 -12.77 17.95 -11.54
C ASP A 75 -13.61 16.75 -11.13
N LEU A 76 -13.24 16.10 -10.05
CA LEU A 76 -13.91 14.91 -9.51
C LEU A 76 -14.85 15.24 -8.35
N SER A 77 -15.03 16.53 -8.02
CA SER A 77 -15.79 16.97 -6.84
C SER A 77 -17.20 16.38 -6.81
N SER A 78 -17.92 16.45 -7.94
CA SER A 78 -19.31 15.95 -8.03
C SER A 78 -19.37 14.42 -7.90
N ASP A 79 -18.43 13.70 -8.55
CA ASP A 79 -18.40 12.22 -8.52
C ASP A 79 -18.09 11.72 -7.10
N LEU A 80 -17.16 12.39 -6.41
CA LEU A 80 -16.82 12.06 -5.03
C LEU A 80 -17.91 12.45 -4.04
N ALA A 81 -18.62 13.57 -4.26
CA ALA A 81 -19.79 13.93 -3.47
C ALA A 81 -20.88 12.84 -3.56
N GLU A 82 -21.17 12.35 -4.75
CA GLU A 82 -22.12 11.25 -4.96
C GLU A 82 -21.69 9.96 -4.26
N GLN A 83 -20.41 9.58 -4.40
CA GLN A 83 -19.87 8.34 -3.82
C GLN A 83 -19.78 8.37 -2.29
N THR A 84 -19.51 9.52 -1.69
CA THR A 84 -19.24 9.66 -0.25
C THR A 84 -20.39 10.27 0.54
N GLY A 85 -21.34 10.93 -0.14
CA GLY A 85 -22.42 11.69 0.50
C GLY A 85 -21.91 12.99 1.16
N ILE A 86 -20.76 13.53 0.72
CA ILE A 86 -20.19 14.78 1.21
C ILE A 86 -20.42 15.86 0.16
N ASP A 87 -21.43 16.71 0.37
CA ASP A 87 -21.92 17.68 -0.63
C ASP A 87 -20.87 18.75 -1.01
N ASP A 88 -19.97 19.08 -0.08
CA ASP A 88 -18.89 20.06 -0.26
C ASP A 88 -17.53 19.42 -0.59
N ALA A 89 -17.54 18.18 -1.11
CA ALA A 89 -16.33 17.51 -1.56
C ALA A 89 -15.64 18.30 -2.66
N TYR A 90 -14.32 18.49 -2.54
CA TYR A 90 -13.50 19.12 -3.56
C TYR A 90 -12.30 18.26 -3.90
N CYS A 91 -12.17 17.91 -5.19
CA CYS A 91 -11.00 17.19 -5.70
C CYS A 91 -10.76 17.52 -7.17
N LYS A 92 -9.55 17.99 -7.48
CA LYS A 92 -9.10 18.21 -8.87
C LYS A 92 -7.81 17.46 -9.15
N ILE A 93 -7.66 16.97 -10.37
CA ILE A 93 -6.45 16.26 -10.83
C ILE A 93 -5.84 16.99 -12.01
N PHE A 94 -4.51 17.14 -11.97
CA PHE A 94 -3.65 17.61 -13.03
C PHE A 94 -2.76 16.44 -13.49
N PRO A 95 -3.18 15.64 -14.50
CA PRO A 95 -2.40 14.52 -15.00
C PRO A 95 -1.11 14.97 -15.70
N VAL A 96 0.01 14.31 -15.39
CA VAL A 96 1.32 14.64 -15.92
C VAL A 96 2.12 13.40 -16.34
N ASP A 97 3.01 13.59 -17.32
CA ASP A 97 4.05 12.58 -17.58
C ASP A 97 5.12 12.64 -16.51
N GLY A 98 5.53 11.46 -16.01
CA GLY A 98 6.43 11.40 -14.87
C GLY A 98 5.73 11.94 -13.62
N TYR A 99 6.41 12.82 -12.90
CA TYR A 99 5.93 13.32 -11.61
C TYR A 99 5.92 14.86 -11.51
N GLY A 100 5.83 15.55 -12.67
CA GLY A 100 5.77 17.01 -12.73
C GLY A 100 7.14 17.69 -12.73
N ASN A 101 7.13 19.01 -12.50
CA ASN A 101 8.32 19.87 -12.48
C ASN A 101 8.05 21.17 -11.71
N PRO A 102 9.11 21.99 -11.40
CA PRO A 102 8.99 23.23 -10.65
C PRO A 102 8.01 24.25 -11.20
N ASP A 103 7.97 24.43 -12.52
CA ASP A 103 7.14 25.46 -13.14
C ASP A 103 5.65 25.14 -13.03
N LEU A 104 5.28 23.86 -13.29
CA LEU A 104 3.93 23.38 -13.09
C LEU A 104 3.50 23.50 -11.63
N LEU A 105 4.39 23.16 -10.70
CA LEU A 105 4.09 23.30 -9.27
C LEU A 105 3.76 24.76 -8.92
N ARG A 106 4.60 25.72 -9.33
CA ARG A 106 4.35 27.15 -9.08
C ARG A 106 3.04 27.63 -9.69
N GLU A 107 2.70 27.16 -10.89
CA GLU A 107 1.42 27.46 -11.55
C GLU A 107 0.23 26.97 -10.70
N ILE A 108 0.26 25.69 -10.27
CA ILE A 108 -0.80 25.10 -9.45
C ILE A 108 -0.88 25.78 -8.08
N LEU A 109 0.24 26.09 -7.43
CA LEU A 109 0.28 26.84 -6.17
C LEU A 109 -0.39 28.21 -6.29
N ASN A 110 -0.21 28.90 -7.41
CA ASN A 110 -0.83 30.21 -7.66
C ASN A 110 -2.34 30.10 -7.92
N ILE A 111 -2.79 29.07 -8.62
CA ILE A 111 -4.21 28.88 -9.00
C ILE A 111 -5.01 28.30 -7.85
N GLU A 112 -4.53 27.19 -7.27
CA GLU A 112 -5.29 26.41 -6.29
C GLU A 112 -5.01 26.82 -4.83
N LYS A 113 -3.88 27.48 -4.57
CA LYS A 113 -3.47 28.00 -3.24
C LYS A 113 -3.62 26.97 -2.12
N PRO A 114 -2.97 25.81 -2.23
CA PRO A 114 -3.05 24.79 -1.19
C PRO A 114 -2.38 25.25 0.11
N ASP A 115 -2.83 24.72 1.24
CA ASP A 115 -2.27 24.94 2.56
C ASP A 115 -1.09 24.02 2.88
N ALA A 116 -0.97 22.89 2.20
CA ALA A 116 0.16 21.97 2.32
C ALA A 116 0.42 21.23 1.00
N ILE A 117 1.65 20.75 0.83
CA ILE A 117 2.01 19.76 -0.19
C ILE A 117 2.16 18.42 0.52
N MET A 118 1.57 17.36 -0.02
CA MET A 118 1.74 16.00 0.46
C MET A 118 2.34 15.14 -0.65
N ILE A 119 3.43 14.44 -0.35
CA ILE A 119 4.09 13.50 -1.27
C ILE A 119 3.70 12.08 -0.87
N TYR A 120 3.35 11.26 -1.83
CA TYR A 120 3.12 9.84 -1.63
C TYR A 120 3.63 9.03 -2.82
N THR A 121 4.82 8.49 -2.70
CA THR A 121 5.51 7.49 -3.52
C THR A 121 7.01 7.50 -3.17
N ASP A 122 7.89 6.91 -4.00
CA ASP A 122 9.33 6.92 -3.81
C ASP A 122 9.90 8.35 -3.85
N PRO A 123 10.63 8.80 -2.84
CA PRO A 123 11.10 10.18 -2.75
C PRO A 123 12.03 10.58 -3.89
N ARG A 124 12.70 9.63 -4.53
CA ARG A 124 13.62 9.88 -5.64
C ARG A 124 12.93 10.42 -6.90
N PHE A 125 11.63 10.26 -7.03
CA PHE A 125 10.86 10.86 -8.13
C PHE A 125 10.64 12.37 -7.97
N TRP A 126 10.91 12.92 -6.77
CA TRP A 126 10.63 14.29 -6.39
C TRP A 126 11.89 15.13 -6.11
N LEU A 127 13.05 14.76 -6.67
CA LEU A 127 14.31 15.50 -6.44
C LEU A 127 14.16 17.00 -6.66
N TRP A 128 13.47 17.37 -7.74
CA TRP A 128 13.19 18.77 -8.08
C TRP A 128 12.36 19.49 -7.01
N LEU A 129 11.49 18.79 -6.28
CA LEU A 129 10.70 19.36 -5.18
C LEU A 129 11.59 19.62 -3.97
N TYR A 130 12.46 18.69 -3.62
CA TYR A 130 13.39 18.85 -2.50
C TYR A 130 14.42 19.94 -2.75
N GLU A 131 14.80 20.20 -4.00
CA GLU A 131 15.63 21.34 -4.39
C GLU A 131 14.89 22.68 -4.16
N MET A 132 13.57 22.70 -4.15
CA MET A 132 12.72 23.87 -3.89
C MET A 132 12.28 24.00 -2.42
N GLU A 133 12.62 23.08 -1.53
CA GLU A 133 12.04 23.01 -0.18
C GLU A 133 12.21 24.32 0.60
N HIS A 134 13.33 25.05 0.43
CA HIS A 134 13.55 26.33 1.08
C HIS A 134 12.60 27.43 0.61
N GLU A 135 12.21 27.41 -0.67
CA GLU A 135 11.21 28.33 -1.22
C GLU A 135 9.84 28.00 -0.64
N LEU A 136 9.45 26.74 -0.70
CA LEU A 136 8.11 26.27 -0.35
C LEU A 136 7.83 26.41 1.14
N ARG A 137 8.72 25.93 2.00
CA ARG A 137 8.54 25.90 3.46
C ARG A 137 8.62 27.26 4.15
N GLN A 138 8.77 28.34 3.37
CA GLN A 138 8.55 29.72 3.86
C GLN A 138 7.05 30.08 3.91
N THR A 139 6.20 29.31 3.23
CA THR A 139 4.76 29.63 3.08
C THR A 139 3.84 28.47 3.37
N ILE A 140 4.23 27.23 3.02
CA ILE A 140 3.43 26.03 3.21
C ILE A 140 4.30 24.86 3.67
N PRO A 141 3.78 23.94 4.51
CA PRO A 141 4.49 22.73 4.94
C PRO A 141 4.53 21.67 3.83
N ILE A 142 5.51 20.79 3.94
CA ILE A 142 5.65 19.59 3.12
C ILE A 142 5.42 18.36 4.00
N PHE A 143 4.42 17.56 3.67
CA PHE A 143 4.10 16.30 4.28
C PHE A 143 4.57 15.15 3.39
N TYR A 144 4.94 14.03 3.98
CA TYR A 144 5.36 12.85 3.23
C TYR A 144 4.73 11.58 3.82
N TYR A 145 3.97 10.86 3.00
CA TYR A 145 3.53 9.52 3.31
C TYR A 145 4.57 8.52 2.81
N ASN A 146 5.41 8.06 3.73
CA ASN A 146 6.65 7.35 3.47
C ASN A 146 6.43 5.86 3.31
N ILE A 147 6.88 5.30 2.18
CA ILE A 147 6.72 3.90 1.78
C ILE A 147 8.02 3.10 1.80
N TRP A 148 9.11 3.65 2.31
CA TRP A 148 10.40 2.96 2.30
C TRP A 148 10.38 1.73 3.21
N ASP A 149 10.77 0.56 2.68
CA ASP A 149 10.62 -0.73 3.32
C ASP A 149 11.93 -1.45 3.64
N ASP A 150 13.08 -0.93 3.19
CA ASP A 150 14.33 -1.66 3.24
C ASP A 150 15.32 -1.17 4.31
N LEU A 151 15.96 -2.14 4.92
CA LEU A 151 17.18 -2.00 5.72
C LEU A 151 18.41 -2.42 4.89
N PRO A 152 19.65 -2.07 5.28
CA PRO A 152 20.08 -1.22 6.40
C PRO A 152 19.59 0.21 6.28
N TYR A 153 19.61 0.97 7.39
CA TYR A 153 19.11 2.35 7.39
C TYR A 153 19.59 3.16 6.20
N PRO A 154 18.68 3.65 5.34
CA PRO A 154 19.01 4.34 4.09
C PRO A 154 19.46 5.78 4.37
N ARG A 155 20.74 5.95 4.75
CA ARG A 155 21.30 7.27 5.09
C ARG A 155 21.19 8.28 3.95
N TRP A 156 21.14 7.81 2.71
CA TRP A 156 20.90 8.68 1.54
C TRP A 156 19.49 9.28 1.50
N ASN A 157 18.53 8.77 2.27
CA ASN A 157 17.18 9.33 2.38
C ASN A 157 17.10 10.49 3.41
N GLU A 158 18.14 10.72 4.22
CA GLU A 158 18.12 11.77 5.24
C GLU A 158 17.75 13.16 4.68
N PRO A 159 18.30 13.62 3.53
CA PRO A 159 17.91 14.91 2.96
C PRO A 159 16.41 15.00 2.62
N TYR A 160 15.79 13.90 2.16
CA TYR A 160 14.35 13.87 1.86
C TYR A 160 13.52 13.99 3.14
N TYR A 161 13.91 13.25 4.18
CA TYR A 161 13.21 13.29 5.46
C TYR A 161 13.36 14.66 6.12
N GLU A 162 14.55 15.27 6.10
CA GLU A 162 14.78 16.60 6.64
C GLU A 162 14.03 17.71 5.90
N SER A 163 13.72 17.48 4.63
CA SER A 163 12.95 18.42 3.79
C SER A 163 11.44 18.39 4.08
N CYS A 164 10.95 17.45 4.89
CA CYS A 164 9.54 17.31 5.22
C CYS A 164 9.24 17.83 6.63
N ASP A 165 8.04 18.39 6.84
CA ASP A 165 7.56 18.90 8.12
C ASP A 165 6.77 17.84 8.91
N LEU A 166 6.08 16.92 8.20
CA LEU A 166 5.43 15.75 8.75
C LEU A 166 5.77 14.53 7.90
N ILE A 167 6.20 13.43 8.54
CA ILE A 167 6.42 12.14 7.90
C ILE A 167 5.46 11.12 8.51
N MET A 168 4.55 10.63 7.69
CA MET A 168 3.62 9.57 8.02
C MET A 168 4.15 8.25 7.45
N ASN A 169 4.31 7.22 8.25
CA ASN A 169 5.02 6.00 7.88
C ASN A 169 4.04 4.83 7.77
N ILE A 170 4.09 4.11 6.64
CA ILE A 170 3.15 3.00 6.35
C ILE A 170 3.33 1.76 7.21
N SER A 171 4.48 1.61 7.83
CA SER A 171 4.78 0.48 8.71
C SER A 171 5.60 0.93 9.93
N LYS A 172 5.60 0.11 10.97
CA LYS A 172 6.45 0.33 12.14
C LYS A 172 7.93 0.27 11.79
N GLN A 173 8.32 -0.61 10.83
CA GLN A 173 9.69 -0.63 10.31
C GLN A 173 10.04 0.68 9.62
N THR A 174 9.16 1.22 8.76
CA THR A 174 9.38 2.50 8.09
C THR A 174 9.51 3.65 9.10
N HIS A 175 8.70 3.64 10.16
CA HIS A 175 8.81 4.63 11.24
C HIS A 175 10.16 4.51 11.98
N ASN A 176 10.57 3.29 12.35
CA ASN A 176 11.88 3.04 12.93
C ASN A 176 13.03 3.53 12.03
N ILE A 177 12.93 3.30 10.71
CA ILE A 177 13.91 3.78 9.74
C ILE A 177 14.05 5.30 9.80
N VAL A 178 12.95 6.04 9.76
CA VAL A 178 12.96 7.52 9.82
C VAL A 178 13.63 8.02 11.11
N GLN A 179 13.28 7.45 12.26
CA GLN A 179 13.86 7.81 13.55
C GLN A 179 15.38 7.58 13.58
N ASN A 180 15.86 6.50 12.98
CA ASN A 180 17.28 6.15 12.96
C ASN A 180 18.07 6.87 11.85
N VAL A 181 17.42 7.32 10.78
CA VAL A 181 18.06 8.09 9.71
C VAL A 181 18.22 9.55 10.10
N CYS A 182 17.22 10.17 10.72
CA CYS A 182 17.21 11.58 11.13
C CYS A 182 17.98 11.83 12.45
N GLN A 183 19.20 11.32 12.59
CA GLN A 183 19.97 11.44 13.84
C GLN A 183 20.42 12.86 14.15
N ASN A 184 20.68 13.68 13.13
CA ASN A 184 21.10 15.06 13.29
C ASN A 184 19.94 16.00 13.67
N LYS A 185 18.74 15.63 13.28
CA LYS A 185 17.49 16.33 13.62
C LYS A 185 16.43 15.29 14.04
N PRO A 186 16.50 14.81 15.28
CA PRO A 186 15.57 13.82 15.78
C PRO A 186 14.12 14.27 15.58
N ARG A 187 13.30 13.36 15.08
CA ARG A 187 11.87 13.57 14.92
C ARG A 187 11.13 13.41 16.24
N THR A 188 10.06 14.13 16.35
CA THR A 188 9.14 14.09 17.49
C THR A 188 7.85 13.35 17.11
N ASP A 189 7.01 13.03 18.09
CA ASP A 189 5.76 12.29 17.84
C ASP A 189 4.75 13.03 16.96
N TRP A 190 4.88 14.35 16.81
CA TRP A 190 3.97 15.11 15.96
C TRP A 190 4.46 15.22 14.51
N ASP A 191 5.76 15.14 14.24
CA ASP A 191 6.35 15.33 12.92
C ASP A 191 6.85 14.01 12.28
N SER A 192 6.76 12.90 13.02
CA SER A 192 6.91 11.54 12.48
C SER A 192 5.95 10.60 13.19
N THR A 193 5.11 9.90 12.44
CA THR A 193 4.06 9.05 12.99
C THR A 193 3.86 7.78 12.16
N TYR A 194 3.20 6.78 12.74
CA TYR A 194 2.81 5.54 12.07
C TYR A 194 1.35 5.65 11.62
N ILE A 195 1.13 5.51 10.31
CA ILE A 195 -0.20 5.40 9.72
C ILE A 195 -0.17 4.22 8.75
N PRO A 196 -0.72 3.05 9.10
CA PRO A 196 -0.77 1.92 8.18
C PRO A 196 -1.70 2.22 7.00
N HIS A 197 -1.51 1.52 5.89
CA HIS A 197 -2.51 1.54 4.82
C HIS A 197 -3.85 1.03 5.34
N GLY A 198 -4.92 1.66 4.88
CA GLY A 198 -6.28 1.28 5.20
C GLY A 198 -6.95 0.52 4.06
N ILE A 199 -7.42 -0.69 4.34
CA ILE A 199 -8.21 -1.48 3.40
C ILE A 199 -9.69 -1.14 3.57
N ASN A 200 -10.40 -0.97 2.46
CA ASN A 200 -11.78 -0.56 2.47
C ASN A 200 -12.72 -1.74 2.78
N GLU A 201 -13.33 -1.69 3.96
CA GLU A 201 -14.25 -2.70 4.50
C GLU A 201 -15.52 -2.88 3.66
N LYS A 202 -15.84 -1.92 2.77
CA LYS A 202 -16.97 -2.07 1.81
C LYS A 202 -16.62 -3.01 0.65
N TYR A 203 -15.35 -3.21 0.39
CA TYR A 203 -14.89 -4.02 -0.73
C TYR A 203 -14.31 -5.37 -0.29
N PHE A 204 -13.71 -5.43 0.91
CA PHE A 204 -13.05 -6.61 1.45
C PHE A 204 -13.66 -6.97 2.82
N TYR A 205 -14.36 -8.09 2.86
CA TYR A 205 -15.08 -8.58 4.03
C TYR A 205 -15.35 -10.08 3.92
N PRO A 206 -15.58 -10.78 5.04
CA PRO A 206 -16.02 -12.18 5.03
C PRO A 206 -17.41 -12.31 4.40
N VAL A 207 -17.53 -13.06 3.31
CA VAL A 207 -18.82 -13.26 2.60
C VAL A 207 -19.76 -14.12 3.43
N LYS A 208 -20.91 -13.58 3.82
CA LYS A 208 -21.93 -14.25 4.65
C LYS A 208 -23.33 -14.19 4.03
N ASP A 209 -23.57 -13.30 3.09
CA ASP A 209 -24.85 -13.16 2.40
C ASP A 209 -25.10 -14.38 1.50
N GLU A 210 -26.30 -14.96 1.55
CA GLU A 210 -26.65 -16.19 0.81
C GLU A 210 -26.50 -16.03 -0.70
N LYS A 211 -26.87 -14.86 -1.23
CA LYS A 211 -26.76 -14.59 -2.67
C LYS A 211 -25.30 -14.46 -3.09
N GLU A 212 -24.50 -13.75 -2.30
CA GLU A 212 -23.05 -13.62 -2.55
C GLU A 212 -22.36 -14.97 -2.43
N LEU A 213 -22.72 -15.81 -1.46
CA LEU A 213 -22.20 -17.17 -1.32
C LEU A 213 -22.50 -18.02 -2.56
N LEU A 214 -23.70 -17.89 -3.16
CA LEU A 214 -24.03 -18.59 -4.41
C LEU A 214 -23.15 -18.12 -5.58
N GLU A 215 -22.96 -16.80 -5.72
CA GLU A 215 -22.12 -16.22 -6.76
C GLU A 215 -20.64 -16.63 -6.57
N MET A 216 -20.15 -16.55 -5.34
CA MET A 216 -18.79 -16.97 -4.97
C MET A 216 -18.54 -18.46 -5.23
N ASN A 217 -19.51 -19.33 -4.87
CA ASN A 217 -19.40 -20.77 -5.12
C ASN A 217 -19.44 -21.09 -6.62
N LYS A 218 -20.15 -20.32 -7.43
CA LYS A 218 -20.08 -20.42 -8.89
C LYS A 218 -18.68 -20.06 -9.38
N MET A 219 -18.14 -18.93 -8.96
CA MET A 219 -16.76 -18.53 -9.30
C MET A 219 -15.74 -19.60 -8.85
N LYS A 220 -15.89 -20.15 -7.65
CA LYS A 220 -15.06 -21.24 -7.15
C LYS A 220 -15.09 -22.48 -8.06
N SER A 221 -16.29 -22.89 -8.47
CA SER A 221 -16.49 -24.02 -9.37
C SER A 221 -15.85 -23.81 -10.75
N GLU A 222 -15.97 -22.59 -11.28
CA GLU A 222 -15.36 -22.20 -12.56
C GLU A 222 -13.83 -22.16 -12.44
N LEU A 223 -13.30 -21.54 -11.40
CA LEU A 223 -11.86 -21.40 -11.12
C LEU A 223 -11.17 -22.76 -11.00
N PHE A 224 -11.81 -23.71 -10.33
CA PHE A 224 -11.27 -25.07 -10.15
C PHE A 224 -11.68 -26.05 -11.26
N GLU A 225 -12.28 -25.58 -12.36
CA GLU A 225 -12.73 -26.45 -13.47
C GLU A 225 -13.59 -27.62 -12.98
N LYS A 226 -14.40 -27.39 -11.94
CA LYS A 226 -15.25 -28.39 -11.26
C LYS A 226 -14.49 -29.52 -10.58
N LYS A 227 -13.19 -29.39 -10.36
CA LYS A 227 -12.40 -30.32 -9.54
C LYS A 227 -12.81 -30.21 -8.07
N ASP A 228 -12.74 -31.32 -7.34
CA ASP A 228 -12.99 -31.38 -5.91
C ASP A 228 -11.74 -30.91 -5.13
N ILE A 229 -11.59 -29.59 -4.95
CA ILE A 229 -10.47 -28.98 -4.20
C ILE A 229 -10.89 -28.76 -2.75
N GLU A 230 -10.18 -29.40 -1.83
CA GLU A 230 -10.40 -29.32 -0.38
C GLU A 230 -9.48 -28.28 0.30
N PHE A 231 -8.33 -27.97 -0.32
CA PHE A 231 -7.40 -26.96 0.19
C PHE A 231 -6.80 -26.15 -0.95
N SER A 232 -6.89 -24.82 -0.82
CA SER A 232 -6.38 -23.89 -1.82
C SER A 232 -5.54 -22.78 -1.20
N MET A 233 -4.36 -22.55 -1.78
CA MET A 233 -3.47 -21.44 -1.43
C MET A 233 -3.56 -20.35 -2.49
N LEU A 234 -3.55 -19.09 -2.08
CA LEU A 234 -3.62 -17.93 -2.98
C LEU A 234 -2.35 -17.10 -2.90
N TYR A 235 -1.84 -16.71 -4.06
CA TYR A 235 -0.78 -15.72 -4.22
C TYR A 235 -1.29 -14.56 -5.06
N ILE A 236 -1.17 -13.33 -4.54
CA ILE A 236 -1.56 -12.11 -5.23
C ILE A 236 -0.40 -11.10 -5.17
N ASN A 237 0.34 -11.00 -6.25
CA ASN A 237 1.38 -9.99 -6.44
C ASN A 237 1.73 -9.87 -7.92
N ARG A 238 2.36 -8.79 -8.32
CA ARG A 238 3.00 -8.69 -9.62
C ARG A 238 4.15 -9.70 -9.70
N ASN A 239 4.28 -10.39 -10.83
CA ASN A 239 5.40 -11.28 -11.11
C ASN A 239 6.69 -10.47 -11.33
N ILE A 240 7.33 -10.05 -10.24
CA ILE A 240 8.64 -9.39 -10.25
C ILE A 240 9.56 -10.08 -9.26
N ARG A 241 10.87 -10.01 -9.51
CA ARG A 241 11.89 -10.81 -8.78
C ARG A 241 11.75 -10.77 -7.27
N ARG A 242 11.60 -9.58 -6.66
CA ARG A 242 11.49 -9.43 -5.20
C ARG A 242 10.25 -10.07 -4.57
N LYS A 243 9.25 -10.42 -5.38
CA LYS A 243 8.01 -11.06 -4.89
C LYS A 243 8.12 -12.58 -4.73
N MET A 244 9.26 -13.16 -5.09
CA MET A 244 9.63 -14.57 -4.82
C MET A 244 8.59 -15.59 -5.29
N THR A 245 7.94 -15.35 -6.44
CA THR A 245 6.85 -16.20 -6.95
C THR A 245 7.34 -17.63 -7.21
N SER A 246 8.53 -17.78 -7.81
CA SER A 246 9.08 -19.13 -8.08
C SER A 246 9.43 -19.90 -6.81
N ASP A 247 9.96 -19.22 -5.78
CA ASP A 247 10.21 -19.83 -4.47
C ASP A 247 8.89 -20.27 -3.80
N THR A 248 7.81 -19.50 -4.02
CA THR A 248 6.46 -19.84 -3.52
C THR A 248 5.89 -21.07 -4.24
N ILE A 249 6.09 -21.20 -5.56
CA ILE A 249 5.72 -22.40 -6.33
C ILE A 249 6.50 -23.62 -5.82
N LEU A 250 7.81 -23.46 -5.60
CA LEU A 250 8.66 -24.54 -5.09
C LEU A 250 8.25 -24.98 -3.68
N ALA A 251 7.84 -24.05 -2.83
CA ALA A 251 7.32 -24.35 -1.49
C ALA A 251 6.02 -25.15 -1.55
N PHE A 252 5.08 -24.75 -2.41
CA PHE A 252 3.84 -25.48 -2.62
C PHE A 252 4.10 -26.89 -3.18
N LYS A 253 5.01 -27.02 -4.16
CA LYS A 253 5.46 -28.32 -4.66
C LYS A 253 6.01 -29.19 -3.53
N THR A 254 6.92 -28.64 -2.73
CA THR A 254 7.56 -29.38 -1.62
C THR A 254 6.54 -29.87 -0.59
N PHE A 255 5.49 -29.11 -0.33
CA PHE A 255 4.35 -29.52 0.48
C PHE A 255 3.56 -30.64 -0.21
N ALA A 256 3.13 -30.43 -1.47
CA ALA A 256 2.26 -31.33 -2.20
C ALA A 256 2.92 -32.71 -2.44
N ASP A 257 4.25 -32.75 -2.66
CA ASP A 257 5.00 -34.00 -2.84
C ASP A 257 5.03 -34.89 -1.60
N LYS A 258 4.78 -34.36 -0.41
CA LYS A 258 4.66 -35.12 0.84
C LYS A 258 3.30 -35.82 0.96
N LEU A 259 2.30 -35.41 0.17
CA LEU A 259 0.95 -35.95 0.23
C LEU A 259 0.78 -37.21 -0.66
N PRO A 260 -0.06 -38.17 -0.22
CA PRO A 260 -0.55 -39.19 -1.13
C PRO A 260 -1.26 -38.58 -2.33
N LYS A 261 -1.17 -39.20 -3.51
CA LYS A 261 -1.73 -38.69 -4.76
C LYS A 261 -3.19 -38.23 -4.61
N GLU A 262 -4.04 -39.04 -3.96
CA GLU A 262 -5.47 -38.74 -3.76
C GLU A 262 -5.71 -37.46 -2.99
N LYS A 263 -4.86 -37.16 -2.00
CA LYS A 263 -4.92 -35.92 -1.22
C LYS A 263 -4.31 -34.74 -2.01
N ARG A 264 -3.19 -34.99 -2.68
CA ARG A 264 -2.51 -33.99 -3.51
C ARG A 264 -3.42 -33.46 -4.62
N ASP A 265 -4.16 -34.35 -5.29
CA ASP A 265 -5.09 -33.99 -6.38
C ASP A 265 -6.24 -33.08 -5.90
N LYS A 266 -6.48 -33.00 -4.57
CA LYS A 266 -7.47 -32.12 -3.94
C LYS A 266 -6.86 -30.82 -3.39
N THR A 267 -5.60 -30.53 -3.68
CA THR A 267 -4.98 -29.25 -3.36
C THR A 267 -4.80 -28.41 -4.60
N ALA A 268 -4.89 -27.08 -4.47
CA ALA A 268 -4.65 -26.14 -5.56
C ALA A 268 -3.84 -24.92 -5.12
N PHE A 269 -3.05 -24.37 -6.04
CA PHE A 269 -2.36 -23.10 -5.85
C PHE A 269 -2.82 -22.10 -6.90
N ILE A 270 -3.46 -21.04 -6.45
CA ILE A 270 -4.01 -19.95 -7.28
C ILE A 270 -2.97 -18.84 -7.38
N LEU A 271 -2.55 -18.54 -8.59
CA LEU A 271 -1.62 -17.46 -8.92
C LEU A 271 -2.41 -16.32 -9.59
N HIS A 272 -2.83 -15.32 -8.82
CA HIS A 272 -3.42 -14.09 -9.37
C HIS A 272 -2.29 -13.11 -9.70
N THR A 273 -1.70 -13.30 -10.87
CA THR A 273 -0.54 -12.56 -11.36
C THR A 273 -0.42 -12.64 -12.88
N GLN A 274 0.42 -11.79 -13.47
CA GLN A 274 0.80 -11.97 -14.86
C GLN A 274 1.73 -13.19 -14.99
N PRO A 275 1.41 -14.18 -15.84
CA PRO A 275 2.21 -15.39 -16.00
C PRO A 275 3.66 -15.11 -16.43
N VAL A 276 3.87 -14.10 -17.29
CA VAL A 276 5.19 -13.68 -17.78
C VAL A 276 5.37 -12.18 -17.57
N ASP A 277 6.45 -11.78 -16.92
CA ASP A 277 6.83 -10.36 -16.72
C ASP A 277 8.34 -10.19 -16.95
N GLY A 278 8.73 -9.18 -17.72
CA GLY A 278 10.15 -8.91 -18.04
C GLY A 278 11.00 -8.56 -16.81
N ASN A 279 10.39 -8.15 -15.68
CA ASN A 279 11.06 -7.89 -14.40
C ASN A 279 10.99 -9.09 -13.43
N GLY A 280 10.34 -10.18 -13.87
CA GLY A 280 10.15 -11.42 -13.13
C GLY A 280 10.65 -12.62 -13.92
N THR A 281 9.73 -13.56 -14.19
CA THR A 281 10.05 -14.80 -14.89
C THR A 281 8.86 -15.30 -15.71
N ASP A 282 9.08 -16.38 -16.49
CA ASP A 282 8.06 -17.18 -17.16
C ASP A 282 7.55 -18.26 -16.20
N LEU A 283 6.44 -17.95 -15.50
CA LEU A 283 5.86 -18.87 -14.50
C LEU A 283 5.28 -20.14 -15.12
N PRO A 284 4.62 -20.14 -16.28
CA PRO A 284 4.25 -21.36 -16.99
C PRO A 284 5.42 -22.32 -17.19
N ALA A 285 6.57 -21.84 -17.67
CA ALA A 285 7.76 -22.67 -17.82
C ALA A 285 8.28 -23.23 -16.49
N VAL A 286 8.23 -22.43 -15.40
CA VAL A 286 8.57 -22.90 -14.04
C VAL A 286 7.62 -24.01 -13.61
N CYS A 287 6.32 -23.87 -13.84
CA CYS A 287 5.33 -24.87 -13.46
C CYS A 287 5.45 -26.15 -14.30
N GLU A 288 5.69 -26.05 -15.60
CA GLU A 288 5.88 -27.20 -16.49
C GLU A 288 7.08 -28.04 -16.07
N GLU A 289 8.18 -27.39 -15.66
CA GLU A 289 9.40 -28.10 -15.23
C GLU A 289 9.29 -28.67 -13.82
N LEU A 290 8.77 -27.87 -12.86
CA LEU A 290 8.84 -28.23 -11.45
C LEU A 290 7.60 -28.98 -10.93
N CYS A 291 6.41 -28.69 -11.46
CA CYS A 291 5.15 -29.17 -10.90
C CYS A 291 4.07 -29.51 -11.95
N PRO A 292 4.42 -30.31 -13.00
CA PRO A 292 3.49 -30.60 -14.10
C PRO A 292 2.22 -31.33 -13.66
N ASP A 293 2.27 -32.04 -12.53
CA ASP A 293 1.16 -32.84 -12.01
C ASP A 293 0.36 -32.15 -10.88
N LEU A 294 0.62 -30.87 -10.63
CA LEU A 294 -0.06 -30.12 -9.57
C LEU A 294 -1.15 -29.20 -10.13
N ASN A 295 -2.18 -28.93 -9.35
CA ASN A 295 -3.20 -27.95 -9.72
C ASN A 295 -2.69 -26.54 -9.48
N ILE A 296 -1.89 -26.00 -10.41
CA ILE A 296 -1.49 -24.58 -10.42
C ILE A 296 -2.45 -23.83 -11.34
N ILE A 297 -3.13 -22.85 -10.81
CA ILE A 297 -4.21 -22.12 -11.50
C ILE A 297 -3.78 -20.66 -11.70
N PHE A 298 -3.65 -20.25 -12.95
CA PHE A 298 -3.37 -18.86 -13.29
C PHE A 298 -4.68 -18.08 -13.41
N SER A 299 -4.93 -17.19 -12.46
CA SER A 299 -6.02 -16.21 -12.51
C SER A 299 -5.48 -14.92 -13.16
N THR A 300 -5.70 -14.78 -14.47
CA THR A 300 -5.11 -13.69 -15.27
C THR A 300 -6.10 -12.58 -15.61
N GLU A 301 -7.38 -12.80 -15.37
CA GLU A 301 -8.43 -11.82 -15.61
C GLU A 301 -8.33 -10.67 -14.60
N LYS A 302 -8.57 -9.44 -15.09
CA LYS A 302 -8.69 -8.29 -14.21
C LYS A 302 -10.04 -8.38 -13.49
N LEU A 303 -10.01 -8.70 -12.22
CA LEU A 303 -11.20 -8.74 -11.36
C LEU A 303 -11.54 -7.33 -10.87
N ASP A 304 -12.83 -7.07 -10.68
CA ASP A 304 -13.31 -5.92 -9.92
C ASP A 304 -13.18 -6.18 -8.39
N ASN A 305 -13.54 -5.20 -7.57
CA ASN A 305 -13.44 -5.34 -6.11
C ASN A 305 -14.26 -6.53 -5.59
N LYS A 306 -15.42 -6.81 -6.16
CA LYS A 306 -16.26 -7.94 -5.78
C LYS A 306 -15.62 -9.28 -6.13
N GLY A 307 -15.10 -9.40 -7.34
CA GLY A 307 -14.36 -10.58 -7.78
C GLY A 307 -13.10 -10.83 -6.95
N MET A 308 -12.38 -9.75 -6.59
CA MET A 308 -11.23 -9.83 -5.69
C MET A 308 -11.63 -10.30 -4.29
N ASN A 309 -12.71 -9.74 -3.72
CA ASN A 309 -13.25 -10.20 -2.45
C ASN A 309 -13.60 -11.69 -2.46
N TYR A 310 -14.25 -12.16 -3.52
CA TYR A 310 -14.57 -13.58 -3.66
C TYR A 310 -13.32 -14.44 -3.78
N LEU A 311 -12.29 -14.00 -4.51
CA LEU A 311 -11.06 -14.74 -4.66
C LEU A 311 -10.35 -14.97 -3.31
N TYR A 312 -10.31 -13.97 -2.43
CA TYR A 312 -9.78 -14.12 -1.07
C TYR A 312 -10.65 -15.07 -0.22
N ASN A 313 -11.98 -14.95 -0.28
CA ASN A 313 -12.90 -15.82 0.48
C ASN A 313 -12.93 -17.27 -0.05
N ILE A 314 -12.53 -17.53 -1.30
CA ILE A 314 -12.42 -18.89 -1.87
C ILE A 314 -11.17 -19.60 -1.34
N ALA A 315 -10.10 -18.86 -1.11
CA ALA A 315 -8.82 -19.42 -0.67
C ALA A 315 -8.85 -19.82 0.81
N ASP A 316 -8.16 -20.92 1.15
CA ASP A 316 -7.98 -21.35 2.54
C ASP A 316 -6.85 -20.58 3.23
N VAL A 317 -5.85 -20.09 2.46
CA VAL A 317 -4.73 -19.30 2.96
C VAL A 317 -4.13 -18.44 1.85
N THR A 318 -3.70 -17.23 2.19
CA THR A 318 -2.95 -16.35 1.26
C THR A 318 -1.48 -16.30 1.67
N ILE A 319 -0.58 -16.32 0.67
CA ILE A 319 0.86 -16.33 0.91
C ILE A 319 1.58 -15.14 0.27
N ASN A 320 2.52 -14.55 1.01
CA ASN A 320 3.43 -13.50 0.51
C ASN A 320 4.86 -13.71 1.05
N LEU A 321 5.76 -14.13 0.17
CA LEU A 321 7.18 -14.37 0.48
C LEU A 321 8.10 -13.27 -0.06
N ALA A 322 7.56 -12.09 -0.36
CA ALA A 322 8.37 -10.98 -0.87
C ALA A 322 9.63 -10.77 -0.01
N SER A 323 10.78 -10.53 -0.66
CA SER A 323 12.03 -10.24 0.04
C SER A 323 12.04 -8.87 0.72
N ASN A 324 11.17 -7.98 0.23
CA ASN A 324 10.91 -6.64 0.74
C ASN A 324 9.45 -6.28 0.48
N GLU A 325 8.78 -5.70 1.46
CA GLU A 325 7.38 -5.30 1.34
C GLU A 325 7.05 -4.12 2.25
N GLY A 326 6.61 -3.00 1.64
CA GLY A 326 6.28 -1.79 2.39
C GLY A 326 5.12 -1.97 3.35
N PHE A 327 4.04 -2.62 2.89
CA PHE A 327 2.87 -2.91 3.72
C PHE A 327 2.33 -4.33 3.47
N GLY A 328 2.13 -4.72 2.21
CA GLY A 328 1.50 -5.99 1.84
C GLY A 328 -0.02 -5.88 1.74
N LEU A 329 -0.51 -5.10 0.76
CA LEU A 329 -1.95 -4.90 0.54
C LEU A 329 -2.69 -6.23 0.42
N GLY A 330 -2.20 -7.16 -0.41
CA GLY A 330 -2.88 -8.42 -0.66
C GLY A 330 -3.05 -9.32 0.57
N THR A 331 -2.12 -9.31 1.51
CA THR A 331 -2.26 -10.07 2.76
C THR A 331 -3.19 -9.37 3.76
N CYS A 332 -3.21 -8.05 3.78
CA CYS A 332 -4.16 -7.31 4.59
C CYS A 332 -5.60 -7.45 4.05
N GLU A 333 -5.79 -7.38 2.72
CA GLU A 333 -7.07 -7.68 2.05
C GLU A 333 -7.55 -9.10 2.36
N SER A 334 -6.63 -10.07 2.39
CA SER A 334 -6.92 -11.44 2.80
C SER A 334 -7.46 -11.52 4.23
N LEU A 335 -6.79 -10.85 5.17
CA LEU A 335 -7.24 -10.79 6.57
C LEU A 335 -8.59 -10.05 6.69
N MET A 336 -8.80 -8.97 5.93
CA MET A 336 -10.12 -8.31 5.86
C MET A 336 -11.23 -9.27 5.43
N CYS A 337 -10.93 -10.22 4.53
CA CYS A 337 -11.85 -11.25 4.08
C CYS A 337 -11.99 -12.43 5.07
N GLY A 338 -11.24 -12.43 6.17
CA GLY A 338 -11.23 -13.55 7.13
C GLY A 338 -10.41 -14.76 6.66
N THR A 339 -9.49 -14.57 5.74
CA THR A 339 -8.62 -15.63 5.21
C THR A 339 -7.23 -15.49 5.82
N PRO A 340 -6.71 -16.53 6.50
CA PRO A 340 -5.41 -16.49 7.18
C PRO A 340 -4.24 -16.39 6.20
N ILE A 341 -3.04 -16.08 6.72
CA ILE A 341 -1.88 -15.76 5.90
C ILE A 341 -0.62 -16.55 6.27
N ILE A 342 0.27 -16.70 5.27
CA ILE A 342 1.68 -17.07 5.44
C ILE A 342 2.52 -15.91 4.92
N VAL A 343 3.44 -15.39 5.73
CA VAL A 343 4.23 -14.22 5.33
C VAL A 343 5.69 -14.34 5.73
N ASN A 344 6.57 -13.81 4.86
CA ASN A 344 7.96 -13.53 5.22
C ASN A 344 8.02 -12.42 6.28
N ILE A 345 8.88 -12.57 7.27
CA ILE A 345 9.09 -11.56 8.31
C ILE A 345 10.01 -10.46 7.79
N THR A 346 9.40 -9.52 7.06
CA THR A 346 10.08 -8.37 6.47
C THR A 346 9.10 -7.19 6.32
N GLY A 347 9.60 -5.97 6.43
CA GLY A 347 8.83 -4.73 6.20
C GLY A 347 7.49 -4.69 6.94
N GLY A 348 6.47 -4.18 6.26
CA GLY A 348 5.12 -4.03 6.81
C GLY A 348 4.34 -5.34 6.95
N LEU A 349 4.78 -6.45 6.38
CA LEU A 349 4.17 -7.76 6.62
C LEU A 349 4.21 -8.15 8.11
N GLN A 350 5.22 -7.67 8.83
CA GLN A 350 5.38 -7.92 10.27
C GLN A 350 4.25 -7.29 11.09
N ASP A 351 3.74 -6.13 10.66
CA ASP A 351 2.67 -5.42 11.36
C ASP A 351 1.35 -6.21 11.32
N GLN A 352 1.16 -7.01 10.25
CA GLN A 352 -0.01 -7.87 10.08
C GLN A 352 0.06 -9.16 10.90
N CYS A 353 1.23 -9.50 11.42
CA CYS A 353 1.42 -10.70 12.24
C CYS A 353 0.87 -10.57 13.67
N GLY A 354 0.56 -9.36 14.13
CA GLY A 354 0.11 -9.14 15.50
C GLY A 354 1.15 -9.56 16.55
N PHE A 355 2.44 -9.32 16.28
CA PHE A 355 3.51 -9.67 17.21
C PHE A 355 3.36 -8.95 18.55
N LYS A 356 3.42 -9.74 19.62
CA LYS A 356 3.43 -9.24 21.01
C LYS A 356 4.69 -9.72 21.72
N LEU A 357 5.39 -8.78 22.36
CA LEU A 357 6.51 -9.08 23.24
C LEU A 357 6.04 -8.93 24.69
N LYS A 358 6.05 -10.03 25.46
CA LYS A 358 5.52 -10.06 26.83
C LYS A 358 4.09 -9.49 26.90
N ASP A 359 3.22 -9.99 26.01
CA ASP A 359 1.80 -9.65 25.87
C ASP A 359 1.51 -8.19 25.43
N LYS A 360 2.53 -7.40 25.08
CA LYS A 360 2.36 -6.06 24.50
C LYS A 360 2.65 -6.07 23.01
N LEU A 361 1.77 -5.44 22.24
CA LEU A 361 1.99 -5.26 20.81
C LEU A 361 3.31 -4.52 20.60
N ILE A 362 4.15 -5.05 19.70
CA ILE A 362 5.44 -4.42 19.37
C ILE A 362 5.22 -3.03 18.75
N THR A 363 6.12 -2.11 19.10
CA THR A 363 6.15 -0.74 18.58
C THR A 363 7.28 -0.58 17.55
N TYR A 364 7.39 0.59 16.94
CA TYR A 364 8.51 0.89 16.04
C TYR A 364 9.88 0.86 16.75
N GLU A 365 9.92 1.11 18.05
CA GLU A 365 11.14 1.08 18.87
C GLU A 365 11.70 -0.35 19.01
N ASP A 366 10.83 -1.34 19.10
CA ASP A 366 11.20 -2.75 19.22
C ASP A 366 11.89 -3.28 17.94
N TYR A 367 11.61 -2.67 16.77
CA TYR A 367 12.17 -3.10 15.49
C TYR A 367 13.70 -2.96 15.41
N SER A 368 14.29 -2.01 16.10
CA SER A 368 15.75 -1.85 16.11
C SER A 368 16.47 -3.07 16.71
N GLU A 369 15.85 -3.79 17.63
CA GLU A 369 16.36 -5.04 18.16
C GLU A 369 16.06 -6.24 17.27
N ILE A 370 14.83 -6.34 16.73
CA ILE A 370 14.41 -7.42 15.84
C ILE A 370 15.28 -7.44 14.57
N HIS A 371 15.67 -6.28 14.07
CA HIS A 371 16.42 -6.10 12.84
C HIS A 371 17.89 -5.77 13.03
N SER A 372 18.47 -6.01 14.20
CA SER A 372 19.90 -5.75 14.38
C SER A 372 20.72 -6.51 13.33
N LEU A 373 21.74 -5.85 12.76
CA LEU A 373 22.61 -6.42 11.71
C LEU A 373 23.30 -7.72 12.13
N HIS A 374 23.48 -7.92 13.44
CA HIS A 374 24.29 -9.01 13.97
C HIS A 374 23.51 -10.20 14.50
N ASP A 375 22.25 -10.01 14.90
CA ASP A 375 21.52 -11.06 15.62
C ASP A 375 19.98 -11.01 15.41
N TRP A 376 19.55 -10.71 14.17
CA TRP A 376 18.13 -10.66 13.84
C TRP A 376 17.40 -11.99 14.02
N ARG A 377 18.13 -13.13 13.97
CA ARG A 377 17.56 -14.48 14.14
C ARG A 377 17.19 -14.85 15.58
N LYS A 378 17.70 -14.10 16.57
CA LYS A 378 17.38 -14.40 17.98
C LYS A 378 15.89 -14.30 18.29
N TRP A 379 15.18 -13.49 17.53
CA TRP A 379 13.75 -13.28 17.72
C TRP A 379 12.91 -14.48 17.33
N GLU A 380 13.31 -15.27 16.34
CA GLU A 380 12.64 -16.51 15.94
C GLU A 380 12.52 -17.51 17.12
N ASN A 381 13.49 -17.52 18.00
CA ASN A 381 13.54 -18.44 19.14
C ASN A 381 13.17 -17.74 20.48
N ASN A 382 12.69 -16.50 20.43
CA ASN A 382 12.30 -15.77 21.62
C ASN A 382 10.94 -16.26 22.11
N LYS A 383 10.92 -16.92 23.28
CA LYS A 383 9.69 -17.45 23.88
C LYS A 383 8.71 -16.37 24.35
N ASP A 384 9.19 -15.14 24.55
CA ASP A 384 8.37 -14.01 24.96
C ASP A 384 7.72 -13.30 23.77
N LEU A 385 8.12 -13.66 22.52
CA LEU A 385 7.53 -13.15 21.30
C LEU A 385 6.45 -14.11 20.80
N THR A 386 5.23 -13.63 20.75
CA THR A 386 4.07 -14.35 20.20
C THR A 386 3.52 -13.64 18.97
N HIS A 387 2.70 -14.33 18.19
CA HIS A 387 2.01 -13.78 17.03
C HIS A 387 0.53 -14.19 17.03
N GLY A 388 -0.27 -13.58 16.16
CA GLY A 388 -1.67 -13.93 16.00
C GLY A 388 -1.89 -15.35 15.47
N GLU A 389 -3.03 -15.93 15.79
CA GLU A 389 -3.40 -17.28 15.33
C GLU A 389 -3.69 -17.33 13.82
N TRP A 390 -4.00 -16.18 13.20
CA TRP A 390 -4.31 -16.02 11.77
C TRP A 390 -3.10 -16.02 10.85
N VAL A 391 -1.90 -16.13 11.40
CA VAL A 391 -0.66 -16.07 10.62
C VAL A 391 0.28 -17.21 10.94
N LYS A 392 0.92 -17.75 9.91
CA LYS A 392 2.12 -18.58 10.05
C LYS A 392 3.30 -17.76 9.55
N PRO A 393 4.07 -17.10 10.45
CA PRO A 393 5.22 -16.31 10.06
C PRO A 393 6.37 -17.22 9.60
N VAL A 394 7.08 -16.80 8.58
CA VAL A 394 8.29 -17.47 8.08
C VAL A 394 9.48 -16.55 8.26
N TRP A 395 10.43 -16.94 9.09
CA TRP A 395 11.63 -16.17 9.30
C TRP A 395 12.61 -16.37 8.13
N PRO A 396 13.25 -15.30 7.62
CA PRO A 396 14.24 -15.44 6.57
C PRO A 396 15.39 -16.37 6.98
N ARG A 397 15.84 -17.22 6.11
CA ARG A 397 17.01 -18.07 6.32
C ARG A 397 18.29 -17.48 5.75
N SER A 398 18.16 -16.60 4.78
CA SER A 398 19.28 -15.83 4.26
C SER A 398 18.89 -14.37 4.08
N ARG A 399 19.88 -13.51 4.26
CA ARG A 399 19.79 -12.08 4.00
C ARG A 399 20.98 -11.69 3.14
N SER A 400 20.71 -11.18 1.94
CA SER A 400 21.77 -10.73 1.03
C SER A 400 21.75 -9.21 0.90
N LEU A 401 22.93 -8.61 0.81
CA LEU A 401 23.07 -7.20 0.53
C LEU A 401 23.06 -6.98 -0.98
N GLN A 402 22.09 -6.23 -1.45
CA GLN A 402 21.90 -5.86 -2.85
C GLN A 402 22.04 -4.34 -3.01
N GLY A 403 22.02 -3.85 -4.24
CA GLY A 403 22.05 -2.41 -4.46
C GLY A 403 22.07 -2.01 -5.93
N SER A 404 21.88 -0.72 -6.13
CA SER A 404 22.04 -0.02 -7.40
C SER A 404 22.57 1.38 -7.13
N PRO A 405 23.05 2.14 -8.14
CA PRO A 405 23.53 3.50 -7.88
C PRO A 405 22.55 4.39 -7.10
N PRO A 406 21.23 4.40 -7.37
CA PRO A 406 20.30 5.22 -6.61
C PRO A 406 19.89 4.61 -5.25
N THR A 407 20.20 3.34 -5.01
CA THR A 407 19.94 2.61 -3.74
C THR A 407 21.16 1.74 -3.44
N PRO A 408 22.23 2.33 -2.88
CA PRO A 408 23.53 1.66 -2.84
C PRO A 408 23.57 0.39 -2.00
N TYR A 409 22.63 0.20 -1.10
CA TYR A 409 22.50 -1.01 -0.30
C TYR A 409 21.06 -1.20 0.20
N ILE A 410 20.54 -2.40 0.06
CA ILE A 410 19.29 -2.90 0.62
C ILE A 410 19.48 -4.36 1.02
N PHE A 411 18.70 -4.87 1.96
CA PHE A 411 18.65 -6.29 2.24
C PHE A 411 17.51 -6.96 1.46
N ASP A 412 17.85 -8.08 0.82
CA ASP A 412 16.88 -9.05 0.35
C ASP A 412 16.75 -10.17 1.39
N ASP A 413 15.60 -10.26 2.03
CA ASP A 413 15.26 -11.30 3.00
C ASP A 413 14.62 -12.49 2.30
N ARG A 414 15.26 -13.68 2.34
CA ARG A 414 14.76 -14.87 1.67
C ARG A 414 14.40 -15.97 2.65
N CYS A 415 13.18 -16.49 2.51
CA CYS A 415 12.73 -17.70 3.20
C CYS A 415 13.31 -18.94 2.55
N ASP A 416 13.44 -20.00 3.34
CA ASP A 416 13.67 -21.35 2.81
C ASP A 416 12.31 -21.96 2.43
N TRP A 417 12.20 -22.48 1.20
CA TRP A 417 10.96 -23.10 0.72
C TRP A 417 10.57 -24.36 1.51
N ILE A 418 11.52 -25.02 2.18
CA ILE A 418 11.24 -26.17 3.06
C ILE A 418 10.47 -25.67 4.27
N ASP A 419 10.95 -24.60 4.95
CA ASP A 419 10.26 -24.00 6.10
C ASP A 419 8.86 -23.50 5.70
N VAL A 420 8.77 -22.88 4.52
CA VAL A 420 7.47 -22.43 3.98
C VAL A 420 6.53 -23.60 3.75
N SER A 421 7.05 -24.73 3.20
CA SER A 421 6.24 -25.94 2.98
C SER A 421 5.67 -26.51 4.29
N GLU A 422 6.40 -26.36 5.40
CA GLU A 422 5.91 -26.75 6.73
C GLU A 422 4.78 -25.84 7.20
N ARG A 423 4.88 -24.52 6.97
CA ARG A 423 3.78 -23.57 7.30
C ARG A 423 2.53 -23.86 6.47
N ILE A 424 2.69 -24.22 5.17
CA ILE A 424 1.57 -24.67 4.33
C ILE A 424 0.93 -25.93 4.92
N ASN A 425 1.76 -26.93 5.31
CA ASN A 425 1.28 -28.16 5.91
C ASN A 425 0.54 -27.91 7.25
N GLU A 426 1.00 -26.99 8.08
CA GLU A 426 0.31 -26.64 9.33
C GLU A 426 -1.11 -26.12 9.07
N TRP A 427 -1.34 -25.30 8.03
CA TRP A 427 -2.68 -24.87 7.65
C TRP A 427 -3.48 -26.00 7.02
N TYR A 428 -2.85 -26.87 6.21
CA TYR A 428 -3.50 -28.01 5.58
C TYR A 428 -4.04 -29.03 6.59
N GLU A 429 -3.29 -29.32 7.66
CA GLU A 429 -3.69 -30.30 8.71
C GLU A 429 -4.81 -29.78 9.63
N MET A 430 -5.07 -28.47 9.66
CA MET A 430 -6.22 -27.90 10.37
C MET A 430 -7.49 -28.16 9.59
N SER A 431 -8.62 -28.36 10.30
CA SER A 431 -9.93 -28.40 9.67
C SER A 431 -10.26 -27.07 9.00
N LYS A 432 -11.23 -27.08 8.10
CA LYS A 432 -11.68 -25.84 7.44
C LYS A 432 -12.22 -24.85 8.47
N GLU A 433 -13.00 -25.34 9.43
CA GLU A 433 -13.59 -24.55 10.50
C GLU A 433 -12.53 -23.88 11.39
N GLU A 434 -11.45 -24.60 11.72
CA GLU A 434 -10.32 -24.04 12.48
C GLU A 434 -9.59 -22.95 11.69
N ARG A 435 -9.38 -23.14 10.37
CA ARG A 435 -8.78 -22.11 9.51
C ARG A 435 -9.66 -20.85 9.42
N GLU A 436 -10.98 -21.03 9.26
CA GLU A 436 -11.96 -19.94 9.23
C GLU A 436 -11.99 -19.19 10.57
N GLU A 437 -11.93 -19.88 11.71
CA GLU A 437 -11.84 -19.24 13.04
C GLU A 437 -10.57 -18.41 13.17
N CYS A 438 -9.42 -18.98 12.81
CA CYS A 438 -8.15 -18.26 12.81
C CYS A 438 -8.19 -17.03 11.89
N GLY A 439 -8.71 -17.18 10.67
CA GLY A 439 -8.86 -16.09 9.72
C GLY A 439 -9.78 -14.98 10.24
N PHE A 440 -10.87 -15.33 10.91
CA PHE A 440 -11.77 -14.35 11.51
C PHE A 440 -11.11 -13.56 12.66
N LYS A 441 -10.27 -14.18 13.48
CA LYS A 441 -9.44 -13.45 14.46
C LYS A 441 -8.50 -12.45 13.76
N GLY A 442 -7.98 -12.80 12.58
CA GLY A 442 -7.21 -11.88 11.74
C GLY A 442 -8.04 -10.69 11.25
N HIS A 443 -9.28 -10.94 10.82
CA HIS A 443 -10.23 -9.89 10.44
C HIS A 443 -10.47 -8.93 11.61
N GLU A 444 -10.75 -9.45 12.80
CA GLU A 444 -10.96 -8.64 14.01
C GLU A 444 -9.71 -7.80 14.36
N PHE A 445 -8.51 -8.37 14.19
CA PHE A 445 -7.27 -7.66 14.44
C PHE A 445 -7.06 -6.49 13.49
N VAL A 446 -7.16 -6.71 12.16
CA VAL A 446 -6.86 -5.65 11.17
C VAL A 446 -7.94 -4.55 11.13
N THR A 447 -9.18 -4.87 11.52
CA THR A 447 -10.29 -3.91 11.62
C THR A 447 -10.37 -3.22 12.98
N GLY A 448 -9.68 -3.74 14.00
CA GLY A 448 -9.69 -3.26 15.36
C GLY A 448 -8.72 -2.11 15.64
N ASP A 449 -8.83 -1.53 16.83
CA ASP A 449 -8.03 -0.39 17.28
C ASP A 449 -6.55 -0.74 17.56
N GLU A 450 -6.19 -2.02 17.67
CA GLU A 450 -4.79 -2.44 17.85
C GLU A 450 -3.98 -2.29 16.55
N ALA A 451 -4.53 -2.69 15.40
CA ALA A 451 -3.84 -2.65 14.12
C ALA A 451 -4.19 -1.41 13.28
N MET A 452 -5.45 -0.94 13.36
CA MET A 452 -5.96 0.25 12.67
C MET A 452 -5.77 0.22 11.14
N MET A 453 -5.89 -0.98 10.51
CA MET A 453 -5.63 -1.20 9.09
C MET A 453 -6.89 -1.08 8.22
N SER A 454 -7.98 -0.50 8.71
CA SER A 454 -9.15 -0.18 7.90
C SER A 454 -9.04 1.22 7.27
N ALA A 455 -9.72 1.44 6.13
CA ALA A 455 -9.76 2.75 5.47
C ALA A 455 -10.32 3.84 6.39
N ARG A 456 -11.27 3.48 7.26
CA ARG A 456 -11.82 4.37 8.28
C ARG A 456 -10.73 4.84 9.26
N HIS A 457 -9.95 3.93 9.81
CA HIS A 457 -8.86 4.26 10.74
C HIS A 457 -7.77 5.08 10.04
N MET A 458 -7.38 4.69 8.83
CA MET A 458 -6.40 5.44 8.05
C MET A 458 -6.85 6.89 7.85
N GLY A 459 -8.10 7.12 7.44
CA GLY A 459 -8.65 8.49 7.26
C GLY A 459 -8.62 9.30 8.56
N GLN A 460 -9.00 8.69 9.70
CA GLN A 460 -8.95 9.33 11.01
C GLN A 460 -7.52 9.73 11.42
N LEU A 461 -6.56 8.82 11.25
CA LEU A 461 -5.14 9.09 11.56
C LEU A 461 -4.56 10.19 10.67
N PHE A 462 -4.86 10.18 9.37
CA PHE A 462 -4.45 11.27 8.48
C PHE A 462 -5.01 12.61 8.94
N THR A 463 -6.30 12.68 9.23
CA THR A 463 -6.95 13.91 9.71
C THR A 463 -6.32 14.42 11.01
N GLU A 464 -6.12 13.55 11.99
CA GLU A 464 -5.54 13.90 13.29
C GLU A 464 -4.10 14.43 13.16
N HIS A 465 -3.24 13.69 12.48
CA HIS A 465 -1.83 14.04 12.39
C HIS A 465 -1.57 15.23 11.49
N MET A 466 -2.30 15.37 10.38
CA MET A 466 -2.18 16.55 9.51
C MET A 466 -2.69 17.83 10.21
N ASN A 467 -3.80 17.76 10.95
CA ASN A 467 -4.28 18.89 11.74
C ASN A 467 -3.26 19.27 12.84
N THR A 468 -2.72 18.28 13.56
CA THR A 468 -1.65 18.51 14.54
C THR A 468 -0.43 19.19 13.90
N ALA A 469 -0.04 18.76 12.71
CA ALA A 469 1.06 19.38 11.98
C ALA A 469 0.75 20.82 11.57
N PHE A 470 -0.46 21.13 11.11
CA PHE A 470 -0.87 22.50 10.81
C PHE A 470 -0.84 23.42 12.03
N GLU A 471 -1.20 22.92 13.21
CA GLU A 471 -1.16 23.69 14.46
C GLU A 471 0.26 23.98 14.93
N LYS A 472 1.18 23.02 14.75
CA LYS A 472 2.55 23.10 15.28
C LYS A 472 3.57 23.63 14.28
N TRP A 473 3.26 23.57 12.99
CA TRP A 473 4.19 24.01 11.96
C TRP A 473 4.39 25.52 12.00
N THR A 474 5.63 25.94 11.76
CA THR A 474 6.00 27.36 11.61
C THR A 474 6.80 27.56 10.33
N PRO A 475 6.49 28.63 9.56
CA PRO A 475 7.23 28.93 8.34
C PRO A 475 8.73 29.06 8.59
N ARG A 476 9.54 28.53 7.70
CA ARG A 476 10.99 28.74 7.76
C ARG A 476 11.32 30.21 7.55
N LYS A 477 12.24 30.74 8.35
CA LYS A 477 12.73 32.11 8.19
C LYS A 477 13.55 32.21 6.91
N ARG A 478 13.39 33.32 6.18
CA ARG A 478 14.30 33.67 5.07
C ARG A 478 15.72 33.81 5.60
N TYR A 479 16.71 33.35 4.82
CA TYR A 479 18.10 33.62 5.13
C TYR A 479 18.34 35.15 4.97
N GLU A 480 18.86 35.80 6.01
CA GLU A 480 19.41 37.13 5.91
C GLU A 480 20.90 37.02 5.58
N VAL A 481 21.32 37.56 4.46
CA VAL A 481 22.76 37.67 4.14
C VAL A 481 23.33 38.80 4.98
N ILE A 482 23.98 38.46 6.09
CA ILE A 482 24.73 39.43 6.87
C ILE A 482 26.06 39.63 6.13
N LYS A 483 26.28 40.81 5.54
CA LYS A 483 27.61 41.26 5.13
C LYS A 483 28.42 41.50 6.40
N VAL A 484 29.40 40.66 6.63
CA VAL A 484 30.45 40.84 7.65
C VAL A 484 31.49 41.82 7.12
#